data_a39b6d49809dd94ae37b93244e9630cd
#
_entry.id   a39b6d49809dd94ae37b93244e9630cd
#
_cell.length_a   1.000
_cell.length_b   1.000
_cell.length_c   1.000
_cell.angle_alpha   90.00
_cell.angle_beta   90.00
_cell.angle_gamma   90.00
#
_symmetry.space_group_name_H-M   'P 1'
#
loop_
_entity.id
_entity.type
_entity.pdbx_description
1 polymer ?
#
loop_
_entity_poly.entity_id
_entity_poly.type
_entity_poly.pdbx_seq_one_letter_code
_entity_poly.pdbx_strand_id
1 'polypeptide(L)'
;MRRELLTLIAMLLLEAGMAHAGIMTNVNQSAGFVRMPARNATLGIDGVHYNPAGLTRLTNGWHFSLNNQFVFSDRQVENDYSYLNGAPSAMFPADANAALFPGFFAAYKINKTALSFGFNPIGGIGGTDYRRGLPAFEMIFSDLVPALQPAFGVTGYSVEMAFKETSASFGYQLGVSHEINPTLSLFGGGRLVRVKRTYRGGINDILINPTTGYDGSYRRADVFAAQNGASFTSKSQSYSSAAAGVQSLISAGAGNFTLAQVQSAGYISSAQRAQYESALANLGLSPAQIAALRMNQVHTYYEDAATYYAANADLMAGIQWLTGDRELDVTQTGAGFAPILGLNLNLARNWTVAVKYEFATRLELENDTRVDQFGSYPDGANVRSDLPAMLSLGVSYSGKSRCVFSSGLNYYFDRSANYGLVNAAGEAVDNSDIIDANSFELAAGAEYSLNKSLLLSAGYMLGKTGVSEDFQSLIRFSLDSHTVGFGGQYLITPNIALNIGCSFIRYREDGKEYDHYQAVPTVLPFGSSSDTAAPARVTDTYSRSDMILAVGIDYIIR
;
A
#
# COMPACT_ATOMS: atom_id res chain seq x y z
N MET A 1 25.06 1.43 -9.18
CA MET A 1 24.47 0.18 -8.65
C MET A 1 24.01 0.31 -7.19
N ARG A 2 24.89 0.45 -6.16
CA ARG A 2 24.42 0.56 -4.74
C ARG A 2 23.46 1.75 -4.48
N ARG A 3 23.68 2.91 -5.12
CA ARG A 3 22.77 4.07 -5.07
C ARG A 3 21.49 3.83 -5.87
N GLU A 4 21.55 3.22 -7.02
CA GLU A 4 20.41 2.93 -7.90
C GLU A 4 19.50 1.86 -7.28
N LEU A 5 20.09 0.81 -6.68
CA LEU A 5 19.37 -0.21 -5.93
C LEU A 5 18.71 0.34 -4.66
N LEU A 6 19.41 1.22 -3.94
CA LEU A 6 18.84 1.98 -2.81
C LEU A 6 17.68 2.87 -3.26
N THR A 7 17.82 3.50 -4.41
CA THR A 7 16.78 4.35 -4.98
C THR A 7 15.57 3.51 -5.37
N LEU A 8 15.75 2.33 -5.98
CA LEU A 8 14.65 1.43 -6.37
C LEU A 8 13.91 0.89 -5.14
N ILE A 9 14.63 0.42 -4.12
CA ILE A 9 14.03 -0.06 -2.88
C ILE A 9 13.38 1.09 -2.10
N ALA A 10 14.01 2.25 -2.04
CA ALA A 10 13.44 3.45 -1.44
C ALA A 10 12.20 3.93 -2.21
N MET A 11 12.16 3.77 -3.55
CA MET A 11 11.00 4.08 -4.38
C MET A 11 9.83 3.13 -4.07
N LEU A 12 10.07 1.83 -4.05
CA LEU A 12 9.05 0.82 -3.73
C LEU A 12 8.55 0.97 -2.29
N LEU A 13 9.42 1.40 -1.37
CA LEU A 13 9.07 1.66 0.02
C LEU A 13 8.47 3.05 0.23
N LEU A 14 8.82 4.03 -0.58
CA LEU A 14 8.15 5.34 -0.62
C LEU A 14 6.71 5.19 -1.13
N GLU A 15 6.45 4.34 -2.11
CA GLU A 15 5.08 3.96 -2.47
C GLU A 15 4.38 3.22 -1.33
N ALA A 16 5.08 2.34 -0.61
CA ALA A 16 4.58 1.63 0.55
C ALA A 16 4.48 2.52 1.80
N GLY A 17 5.39 3.47 1.94
CA GLY A 17 5.52 4.32 3.13
C GLY A 17 4.59 5.51 3.19
N MET A 18 3.90 5.84 2.12
CA MET A 18 2.98 6.96 2.12
C MET A 18 1.62 6.56 2.62
N ALA A 19 1.47 6.80 3.87
CA ALA A 19 0.27 6.60 4.64
C ALA A 19 -0.93 7.33 4.01
N HIS A 20 -1.95 6.59 3.75
CA HIS A 20 -3.06 7.02 2.94
C HIS A 20 -4.23 7.48 3.81
N ALA A 21 -4.59 8.74 3.68
CA ALA A 21 -5.98 9.10 3.83
C ALA A 21 -6.75 8.31 2.76
N GLY A 22 -7.73 7.50 3.14
CA GLY A 22 -8.63 6.90 2.17
C GLY A 22 -9.21 8.00 1.28
N ILE A 23 -9.44 7.71 0.00
CA ILE A 23 -10.04 8.66 -0.94
C ILE A 23 -11.33 9.23 -0.38
N MET A 24 -12.14 8.43 0.31
CA MET A 24 -13.41 8.85 0.89
C MET A 24 -13.35 8.82 2.42
N THR A 25 -13.90 9.86 3.05
CA THR A 25 -14.18 9.82 4.49
C THR A 25 -15.20 8.71 4.75
N ASN A 26 -14.93 7.88 5.75
CA ASN A 26 -15.84 6.79 6.09
C ASN A 26 -17.18 7.33 6.61
N VAL A 27 -18.25 7.14 5.86
CA VAL A 27 -19.61 7.56 6.21
C VAL A 27 -20.41 6.49 6.94
N ASN A 28 -19.89 5.28 7.08
CA ASN A 28 -20.56 4.18 7.79
C ASN A 28 -20.38 4.33 9.31
N GLN A 29 -21.25 5.10 9.96
CA GLN A 29 -21.07 5.53 11.35
C GLN A 29 -22.16 5.05 12.31
N SER A 30 -23.18 4.36 11.83
CA SER A 30 -24.29 3.87 12.68
C SER A 30 -24.85 2.54 12.18
N ALA A 31 -25.49 1.78 13.06
CA ALA A 31 -26.29 0.61 12.67
C ALA A 31 -27.45 1.00 11.74
N GLY A 32 -27.94 2.25 11.84
CA GLY A 32 -28.91 2.83 10.93
C GLY A 32 -28.39 2.93 9.49
N PHE A 33 -27.13 3.33 9.31
CA PHE A 33 -26.49 3.38 8.00
C PHE A 33 -26.23 1.97 7.46
N VAL A 34 -25.71 1.06 8.28
CA VAL A 34 -25.42 -0.32 7.84
C VAL A 34 -26.67 -1.01 7.28
N ARG A 35 -27.84 -0.79 7.91
CA ARG A 35 -29.10 -1.36 7.42
C ARG A 35 -29.70 -0.61 6.23
N MET A 36 -29.41 0.70 6.06
CA MET A 36 -29.90 1.54 4.96
C MET A 36 -28.98 2.74 4.76
N PRO A 37 -28.08 2.73 3.76
CA PRO A 37 -27.04 3.75 3.61
C PRO A 37 -27.54 5.13 3.17
N ALA A 38 -28.78 5.27 2.73
CA ALA A 38 -29.38 6.57 2.35
C ALA A 38 -29.79 7.40 3.57
N ARG A 39 -28.82 7.76 4.44
CA ARG A 39 -29.06 8.47 5.72
C ARG A 39 -28.90 9.98 5.65
N ASN A 40 -28.53 10.57 4.52
CA ASN A 40 -28.20 11.99 4.37
C ASN A 40 -29.33 12.96 4.77
N ALA A 41 -30.60 12.52 4.75
CA ALA A 41 -31.76 13.31 5.20
C ALA A 41 -32.40 12.72 6.47
N THR A 42 -31.69 11.93 7.27
CA THR A 42 -32.21 11.38 8.54
C THR A 42 -32.61 12.47 9.51
N LEU A 43 -33.65 12.23 10.29
CA LEU A 43 -34.11 13.07 11.40
C LEU A 43 -33.92 12.38 12.76
N GLY A 44 -33.24 11.22 12.79
CA GLY A 44 -32.86 10.49 14.00
C GLY A 44 -31.60 11.07 14.66
N ILE A 45 -31.19 10.43 15.78
CA ILE A 45 -29.98 10.85 16.53
C ILE A 45 -28.69 10.70 15.73
N ASP A 46 -28.61 9.75 14.80
CA ASP A 46 -27.50 9.60 13.86
C ASP A 46 -27.35 10.79 12.89
N GLY A 47 -28.37 11.66 12.85
CA GLY A 47 -28.30 12.98 12.21
C GLY A 47 -27.11 13.83 12.71
N VAL A 48 -26.59 13.61 13.91
CA VAL A 48 -25.35 14.26 14.38
C VAL A 48 -24.26 14.15 13.33
N HIS A 49 -24.11 13.00 12.68
CA HIS A 49 -23.14 12.79 11.60
C HIS A 49 -23.71 13.14 10.22
N TYR A 50 -24.92 12.67 9.89
CA TYR A 50 -25.44 12.69 8.51
C TYR A 50 -26.18 13.97 8.15
N ASN A 51 -27.08 14.47 9.03
CA ASN A 51 -27.93 15.64 8.84
C ASN A 51 -28.03 16.44 10.14
N PRO A 52 -26.98 17.12 10.57
CA PRO A 52 -26.98 17.77 11.86
C PRO A 52 -28.05 18.91 11.98
N ALA A 53 -28.38 19.59 10.88
CA ALA A 53 -29.47 20.58 10.88
C ALA A 53 -30.85 19.93 11.14
N GLY A 54 -31.01 18.64 10.82
CA GLY A 54 -32.25 17.88 11.07
C GLY A 54 -32.51 17.57 12.55
N LEU A 55 -31.51 17.69 13.43
CA LEU A 55 -31.63 17.46 14.88
C LEU A 55 -32.64 18.39 15.55
N THR A 56 -32.99 19.53 14.93
CA THR A 56 -34.08 20.40 15.38
C THR A 56 -35.43 19.71 15.35
N ARG A 57 -35.59 18.56 14.72
CA ARG A 57 -36.83 17.77 14.65
C ARG A 57 -36.93 16.69 15.74
N LEU A 58 -35.87 16.47 16.52
CA LEU A 58 -35.93 15.64 17.70
C LEU A 58 -36.93 16.18 18.74
N THR A 59 -37.40 15.33 19.62
CA THR A 59 -38.18 15.76 20.80
C THR A 59 -37.30 16.53 21.76
N ASN A 60 -37.86 17.42 22.60
CA ASN A 60 -37.09 18.08 23.65
C ASN A 60 -36.51 17.05 24.63
N GLY A 61 -35.31 17.31 25.14
CA GLY A 61 -34.58 16.45 26.07
C GLY A 61 -33.24 15.94 25.50
N TRP A 62 -32.68 14.98 26.18
CA TRP A 62 -31.43 14.33 25.80
C TRP A 62 -31.69 13.13 24.89
N HIS A 63 -30.88 13.00 23.86
CA HIS A 63 -30.85 11.86 22.95
C HIS A 63 -29.44 11.34 22.88
N PHE A 64 -29.28 10.02 23.02
CA PHE A 64 -28.00 9.32 22.94
C PHE A 64 -28.10 8.16 21.96
N SER A 65 -27.00 7.85 21.30
CA SER A 65 -26.85 6.63 20.49
C SER A 65 -25.46 6.07 20.68
N LEU A 66 -25.38 4.77 20.97
CA LEU A 66 -24.13 4.01 21.02
C LEU A 66 -24.21 2.92 19.98
N ASN A 67 -23.21 2.86 19.11
CA ASN A 67 -23.13 1.90 18.03
C ASN A 67 -21.80 1.14 18.09
N ASN A 68 -21.80 -0.11 17.66
CA ASN A 68 -20.60 -0.84 17.29
C ASN A 68 -20.83 -1.59 15.98
N GLN A 69 -19.76 -1.73 15.19
CA GLN A 69 -19.76 -2.50 13.98
C GLN A 69 -18.64 -3.52 14.03
N PHE A 70 -18.90 -4.68 13.44
CA PHE A 70 -17.94 -5.77 13.21
C PHE A 70 -17.71 -5.82 11.71
N VAL A 71 -16.49 -5.46 11.29
CA VAL A 71 -16.11 -5.43 9.88
C VAL A 71 -15.26 -6.65 9.57
N PHE A 72 -15.67 -7.40 8.56
CA PHE A 72 -14.93 -8.52 7.98
C PHE A 72 -14.56 -8.12 6.56
N SER A 73 -13.27 -8.05 6.27
CA SER A 73 -12.76 -7.56 4.99
C SER A 73 -11.71 -8.50 4.46
N ASP A 74 -11.97 -9.06 3.28
CA ASP A 74 -11.01 -9.81 2.48
C ASP A 74 -10.40 -8.86 1.44
N ARG A 75 -9.09 -8.75 1.45
CA ARG A 75 -8.31 -7.99 0.48
C ARG A 75 -7.26 -8.89 -0.13
N GLN A 76 -7.01 -8.72 -1.42
CA GLN A 76 -6.06 -9.53 -2.13
C GLN A 76 -5.41 -8.75 -3.26
N VAL A 77 -4.13 -8.97 -3.44
CA VAL A 77 -3.41 -8.60 -4.65
C VAL A 77 -2.95 -9.89 -5.33
N GLU A 78 -3.22 -10.02 -6.61
CA GLU A 78 -2.72 -11.07 -7.48
C GLU A 78 -1.69 -10.46 -8.43
N ASN A 79 -0.56 -11.15 -8.62
CA ASN A 79 0.51 -10.70 -9.52
C ASN A 79 0.95 -11.84 -10.44
N ASP A 80 1.18 -11.54 -11.71
CA ASP A 80 1.48 -12.52 -12.76
C ASP A 80 2.97 -12.65 -13.10
N TYR A 81 3.88 -12.03 -12.34
CA TYR A 81 5.31 -12.12 -12.60
C TYR A 81 5.82 -13.56 -12.50
N SER A 82 6.44 -14.03 -13.57
CA SER A 82 6.75 -15.44 -13.81
C SER A 82 7.73 -16.08 -12.81
N TYR A 83 8.52 -15.29 -12.11
CA TYR A 83 9.48 -15.78 -11.11
C TYR A 83 8.94 -15.78 -9.67
N LEU A 84 7.74 -15.24 -9.43
CA LEU A 84 7.12 -15.33 -8.10
C LEU A 84 6.71 -16.74 -7.75
N ASN A 85 6.83 -17.09 -6.48
CA ASN A 85 6.27 -18.33 -5.96
C ASN A 85 4.74 -18.33 -6.13
N GLY A 86 4.22 -19.30 -6.89
CA GLY A 86 2.80 -19.38 -7.26
C GLY A 86 2.45 -18.77 -8.62
N ALA A 87 3.47 -18.33 -9.40
CA ALA A 87 3.24 -17.86 -10.77
C ALA A 87 2.49 -18.93 -11.62
N PRO A 88 1.68 -18.52 -12.63
CA PRO A 88 1.47 -17.15 -13.11
C PRO A 88 0.39 -16.35 -12.34
N SER A 89 -0.08 -16.80 -11.20
CA SER A 89 -1.12 -16.18 -10.39
C SER A 89 -0.70 -16.22 -8.91
N ALA A 90 0.30 -15.40 -8.58
CA ALA A 90 0.82 -15.32 -7.22
C ALA A 90 -0.12 -14.47 -6.35
N MET A 91 -0.66 -15.08 -5.28
CA MET A 91 -1.68 -14.49 -4.43
C MET A 91 -1.07 -13.89 -3.16
N PHE A 92 -1.42 -12.65 -2.85
CA PHE A 92 -1.01 -11.91 -1.67
C PHE A 92 -2.25 -11.49 -0.87
N PRO A 93 -2.82 -12.41 -0.07
CA PRO A 93 -3.99 -12.11 0.74
C PRO A 93 -3.63 -11.21 1.92
N ALA A 94 -4.58 -10.37 2.33
CA ALA A 94 -4.46 -9.51 3.49
C ALA A 94 -5.72 -9.57 4.34
N ASP A 95 -5.56 -9.81 5.63
CA ASP A 95 -6.64 -9.77 6.62
C ASP A 95 -6.83 -8.33 7.09
N ALA A 96 -8.04 -7.79 6.94
CA ALA A 96 -8.39 -6.43 7.38
C ALA A 96 -9.69 -6.42 8.19
N ASN A 97 -9.69 -7.18 9.31
CA ASN A 97 -10.85 -7.32 10.17
C ASN A 97 -10.84 -6.29 11.30
N ALA A 98 -12.01 -5.72 11.66
CA ALA A 98 -12.17 -4.86 12.80
C ALA A 98 -13.37 -5.30 13.65
N ALA A 99 -13.10 -5.79 14.86
CA ALA A 99 -14.13 -6.19 15.82
C ALA A 99 -14.74 -5.00 16.59
N LEU A 100 -14.06 -3.86 16.60
CA LEU A 100 -14.46 -2.66 17.32
C LEU A 100 -14.43 -1.45 16.38
N PHE A 101 -15.62 -0.96 16.04
CA PHE A 101 -15.82 0.24 15.25
C PHE A 101 -16.91 1.10 15.93
N PRO A 102 -16.54 1.80 17.04
CA PRO A 102 -17.50 2.44 17.91
C PRO A 102 -18.01 3.76 17.31
N GLY A 103 -19.31 4.03 17.48
CA GLY A 103 -19.91 5.31 17.21
C GLY A 103 -20.72 5.77 18.41
N PHE A 104 -20.55 7.01 18.83
CA PHE A 104 -21.33 7.61 19.90
C PHE A 104 -21.86 8.97 19.46
N PHE A 105 -23.15 9.16 19.63
CA PHE A 105 -23.84 10.42 19.35
C PHE A 105 -24.62 10.87 20.57
N ALA A 106 -24.60 12.18 20.85
CA ALA A 106 -25.42 12.82 21.86
C ALA A 106 -26.02 14.12 21.30
N ALA A 107 -27.26 14.38 21.64
CA ALA A 107 -27.91 15.67 21.32
C ALA A 107 -28.80 16.10 22.47
N TYR A 108 -28.75 17.38 22.80
CA TYR A 108 -29.70 18.03 23.73
C TYR A 108 -30.57 19.02 22.97
N LYS A 109 -31.86 18.70 22.87
CA LYS A 109 -32.85 19.51 22.17
C LYS A 109 -33.63 20.34 23.15
N ILE A 110 -33.65 21.64 22.94
CA ILE A 110 -34.48 22.59 23.70
C ILE A 110 -35.16 23.58 22.74
N ASN A 111 -36.49 23.59 22.71
CA ASN A 111 -37.29 24.43 21.84
C ASN A 111 -36.85 24.35 20.35
N LYS A 112 -36.28 25.43 19.81
CA LYS A 112 -35.82 25.52 18.42
C LYS A 112 -34.35 25.14 18.21
N THR A 113 -33.61 24.82 19.30
CA THR A 113 -32.15 24.63 19.25
C THR A 113 -31.79 23.22 19.68
N ALA A 114 -30.82 22.62 19.01
CA ALA A 114 -30.19 21.38 19.44
C ALA A 114 -28.66 21.56 19.51
N LEU A 115 -28.07 21.21 20.63
CA LEU A 115 -26.61 21.02 20.81
C LEU A 115 -26.29 19.58 20.50
N SER A 116 -25.20 19.31 19.81
CA SER A 116 -24.82 17.95 19.44
C SER A 116 -23.36 17.67 19.61
N PHE A 117 -23.06 16.41 19.99
CA PHE A 117 -21.72 15.83 20.05
C PHE A 117 -21.71 14.50 19.32
N GLY A 118 -20.65 14.26 18.54
CA GLY A 118 -20.38 12.99 17.87
C GLY A 118 -18.95 12.54 18.12
N PHE A 119 -18.77 11.25 18.41
CA PHE A 119 -17.48 10.58 18.44
C PHE A 119 -17.56 9.36 17.56
N ASN A 120 -16.69 9.29 16.56
CA ASN A 120 -16.73 8.20 15.60
C ASN A 120 -15.43 8.10 14.77
N PRO A 121 -15.11 6.91 14.26
CA PRO A 121 -14.00 6.70 13.35
C PRO A 121 -14.37 7.19 11.94
N ILE A 122 -13.68 8.19 11.44
CA ILE A 122 -13.95 8.84 10.15
C ILE A 122 -13.03 8.38 9.03
N GLY A 123 -12.02 7.58 9.33
CA GLY A 123 -11.10 6.98 8.37
C GLY A 123 -10.29 5.90 9.04
N GLY A 124 -10.00 4.84 8.31
CA GLY A 124 -9.23 3.68 8.78
C GLY A 124 -9.60 3.23 10.19
N ILE A 125 -10.19 2.09 10.36
CA ILE A 125 -10.17 1.37 11.64
C ILE A 125 -9.89 -0.07 11.33
N GLY A 126 -8.88 -0.57 11.98
CA GLY A 126 -8.41 -1.91 11.78
C GLY A 126 -6.95 -1.90 11.35
N GLY A 127 -6.43 -3.06 11.10
CA GLY A 127 -5.11 -3.28 10.53
C GLY A 127 -5.27 -4.10 9.28
N THR A 128 -4.36 -3.91 8.36
CA THR A 128 -4.17 -4.82 7.25
C THR A 128 -2.92 -5.63 7.56
N ASP A 129 -3.06 -6.94 7.58
CA ASP A 129 -1.98 -7.89 7.90
C ASP A 129 -1.65 -8.69 6.63
N TYR A 130 -0.56 -8.33 5.97
CA TYR A 130 -0.03 -9.02 4.79
C TYR A 130 1.01 -10.06 5.24
N ARG A 131 0.57 -11.27 5.53
CA ARG A 131 1.42 -12.35 6.08
C ARG A 131 2.48 -12.87 5.10
N ARG A 132 2.25 -12.71 3.81
CA ARG A 132 3.20 -13.02 2.74
C ARG A 132 4.00 -11.79 2.32
N GLY A 133 3.72 -10.59 2.89
CA GLY A 133 4.24 -9.34 2.39
C GLY A 133 3.47 -8.85 1.16
N LEU A 134 4.17 -8.17 0.26
CA LEU A 134 3.60 -7.52 -0.93
C LEU A 134 4.35 -7.97 -2.19
N PRO A 135 3.66 -8.07 -3.36
CA PRO A 135 4.30 -8.50 -4.61
C PRO A 135 5.58 -7.73 -4.94
N ALA A 136 5.57 -6.41 -4.88
CA ALA A 136 6.72 -5.59 -5.24
C ALA A 136 7.99 -5.90 -4.42
N PHE A 137 7.84 -6.30 -3.16
CA PHE A 137 9.00 -6.72 -2.35
C PHE A 137 9.45 -8.12 -2.74
N GLU A 138 8.53 -9.06 -2.93
CA GLU A 138 8.88 -10.44 -3.28
C GLU A 138 9.53 -10.51 -4.68
N MET A 139 9.08 -9.68 -5.64
CA MET A 139 9.66 -9.61 -6.99
C MET A 139 11.16 -9.31 -6.97
N ILE A 140 11.62 -8.40 -6.10
CA ILE A 140 13.04 -8.06 -5.96
C ILE A 140 13.88 -9.31 -5.63
N PHE A 141 13.35 -10.18 -4.75
CA PHE A 141 14.06 -11.40 -4.34
C PHE A 141 13.87 -12.53 -5.35
N SER A 142 12.75 -12.58 -6.04
CA SER A 142 12.54 -13.53 -7.14
C SER A 142 13.47 -13.27 -8.32
N ASP A 143 13.90 -12.03 -8.54
CA ASP A 143 14.90 -11.64 -9.54
C ASP A 143 16.27 -12.27 -9.32
N LEU A 144 16.57 -12.74 -8.11
CA LEU A 144 17.79 -13.52 -7.84
C LEU A 144 17.83 -14.81 -8.65
N VAL A 145 16.67 -15.36 -9.03
CA VAL A 145 16.60 -16.58 -9.84
C VAL A 145 17.16 -16.34 -11.25
N PRO A 146 16.59 -15.48 -12.09
CA PRO A 146 17.16 -15.23 -13.42
C PRO A 146 18.55 -14.58 -13.36
N ALA A 147 18.85 -13.79 -12.31
CA ALA A 147 20.15 -13.15 -12.15
C ALA A 147 21.30 -14.14 -11.90
N LEU A 148 21.06 -15.16 -11.09
CA LEU A 148 22.09 -16.10 -10.65
C LEU A 148 22.05 -17.45 -11.37
N GLN A 149 20.98 -17.74 -12.10
CA GLN A 149 20.81 -19.00 -12.82
C GLN A 149 21.99 -19.31 -13.79
N PRO A 150 22.45 -18.36 -14.65
CA PRO A 150 23.47 -18.70 -15.67
C PRO A 150 24.83 -19.09 -15.06
N ALA A 151 25.24 -18.45 -13.96
CA ALA A 151 26.54 -18.72 -13.33
C ALA A 151 26.47 -19.75 -12.22
N PHE A 152 25.36 -19.82 -11.50
CA PHE A 152 25.25 -20.61 -10.27
C PHE A 152 24.15 -21.67 -10.28
N GLY A 153 23.33 -21.72 -11.34
CA GLY A 153 22.24 -22.69 -11.48
C GLY A 153 21.13 -22.50 -10.44
N VAL A 154 20.88 -21.27 -9.99
CA VAL A 154 19.79 -20.97 -9.06
C VAL A 154 18.45 -21.16 -9.77
N THR A 155 17.53 -21.91 -9.15
CA THR A 155 16.22 -22.24 -9.71
C THR A 155 15.06 -21.83 -8.80
N GLY A 156 15.35 -21.41 -7.56
CA GLY A 156 14.33 -21.01 -6.60
C GLY A 156 14.89 -20.12 -5.51
N TYR A 157 13.99 -19.44 -4.85
CA TYR A 157 14.23 -18.59 -3.69
C TYR A 157 13.20 -18.88 -2.60
N SER A 158 13.51 -18.44 -1.39
CA SER A 158 12.55 -18.35 -0.27
C SER A 158 12.81 -17.06 0.49
N VAL A 159 11.77 -16.46 1.02
CA VAL A 159 11.86 -15.24 1.84
C VAL A 159 10.74 -15.24 2.87
N GLU A 160 11.06 -14.84 4.10
CA GLU A 160 10.07 -14.58 5.13
C GLU A 160 9.77 -13.08 5.16
N MET A 161 8.53 -12.73 4.83
CA MET A 161 8.06 -11.35 4.81
C MET A 161 6.76 -11.24 5.59
N ALA A 162 6.65 -10.18 6.37
CA ALA A 162 5.39 -9.77 6.99
C ALA A 162 5.31 -8.25 6.98
N PHE A 163 4.13 -7.73 6.66
CA PHE A 163 3.85 -6.31 6.75
C PHE A 163 2.47 -6.10 7.37
N LYS A 164 2.44 -5.27 8.41
CA LYS A 164 1.21 -4.94 9.13
C LYS A 164 1.07 -3.43 9.24
N GLU A 165 -0.05 -2.95 8.74
CA GLU A 165 -0.49 -1.58 8.93
C GLU A 165 -1.65 -1.56 9.91
N THR A 166 -1.66 -0.61 10.86
CA THR A 166 -2.87 -0.25 11.61
C THR A 166 -3.12 1.23 11.45
N SER A 167 -4.37 1.61 11.21
CA SER A 167 -4.76 3.00 11.06
C SER A 167 -6.04 3.27 11.85
N ALA A 168 -6.09 4.38 12.58
CA ALA A 168 -7.28 4.84 13.28
C ALA A 168 -7.36 6.36 13.20
N SER A 169 -8.45 6.85 12.61
CA SER A 169 -8.76 8.28 12.51
C SER A 169 -10.07 8.55 13.24
N PHE A 170 -10.00 9.13 14.43
CA PHE A 170 -11.18 9.44 15.24
C PHE A 170 -11.60 10.90 15.05
N GLY A 171 -12.89 11.10 14.82
CA GLY A 171 -13.55 12.41 14.76
C GLY A 171 -14.31 12.73 16.03
N TYR A 172 -14.11 13.93 16.55
CA TYR A 172 -14.86 14.51 17.67
C TYR A 172 -15.61 15.73 17.15
N GLN A 173 -16.89 15.57 16.89
CA GLN A 173 -17.75 16.62 16.30
C GLN A 173 -18.55 17.33 17.38
N LEU A 174 -18.59 18.67 17.32
CA LEU A 174 -19.46 19.51 18.13
C LEU A 174 -20.19 20.51 17.24
N GLY A 175 -21.44 20.83 17.58
CA GLY A 175 -22.16 21.85 16.84
C GLY A 175 -23.52 22.18 17.40
N VAL A 176 -24.12 23.19 16.78
CA VAL A 176 -25.40 23.76 17.13
C VAL A 176 -26.31 23.77 15.91
N SER A 177 -27.53 23.26 16.08
CA SER A 177 -28.58 23.33 15.08
C SER A 177 -29.68 24.28 15.58
N HIS A 178 -30.20 25.15 14.71
CA HIS A 178 -31.28 26.08 15.06
C HIS A 178 -32.37 26.10 13.98
N GLU A 179 -33.61 25.96 14.42
CA GLU A 179 -34.80 26.11 13.57
C GLU A 179 -35.11 27.59 13.37
N ILE A 180 -34.86 28.12 12.17
CA ILE A 180 -35.17 29.48 11.78
C ILE A 180 -36.70 29.64 11.69
N ASN A 181 -37.34 28.69 11.00
CA ASN A 181 -38.80 28.59 10.87
C ASN A 181 -39.21 27.11 10.66
N PRO A 182 -40.51 26.77 10.64
CA PRO A 182 -40.95 25.38 10.49
C PRO A 182 -40.43 24.65 9.25
N THR A 183 -39.95 25.35 8.24
CA THR A 183 -39.43 24.77 6.99
C THR A 183 -37.90 24.66 7.02
N LEU A 184 -37.20 25.64 7.63
CA LEU A 184 -35.73 25.78 7.51
C LEU A 184 -35.06 25.64 8.87
N SER A 185 -34.05 24.76 8.95
CA SER A 185 -33.11 24.67 10.04
C SER A 185 -31.66 24.76 9.52
N LEU A 186 -30.78 25.37 10.30
CA LEU A 186 -29.37 25.53 10.00
C LEU A 186 -28.52 24.82 11.07
N PHE A 187 -27.33 24.44 10.68
CA PHE A 187 -26.29 23.88 11.57
C PHE A 187 -24.96 24.56 11.32
N GLY A 188 -24.25 24.86 12.40
CA GLY A 188 -22.85 25.27 12.41
C GLY A 188 -22.09 24.51 13.46
N GLY A 189 -20.93 23.96 13.09
CA GLY A 189 -20.09 23.18 13.98
C GLY A 189 -18.74 22.88 13.37
N GLY A 190 -18.04 21.91 13.97
CA GLY A 190 -16.77 21.46 13.46
C GLY A 190 -16.37 20.10 14.04
N ARG A 191 -15.39 19.49 13.41
CA ARG A 191 -14.82 18.20 13.79
C ARG A 191 -13.32 18.32 14.01
N LEU A 192 -12.87 17.93 15.21
CA LEU A 192 -11.47 17.65 15.49
C LEU A 192 -11.19 16.21 15.05
N VAL A 193 -10.17 16.01 14.26
CA VAL A 193 -9.71 14.70 13.81
C VAL A 193 -8.38 14.39 14.49
N ARG A 194 -8.25 13.17 15.04
CA ARG A 194 -6.98 12.64 15.54
C ARG A 194 -6.65 11.35 14.82
N VAL A 195 -5.44 11.28 14.32
CA VAL A 195 -4.94 10.14 13.55
C VAL A 195 -3.79 9.49 14.30
N LYS A 196 -3.83 8.15 14.34
CA LYS A 196 -2.69 7.32 14.71
C LYS A 196 -2.58 6.18 13.72
N ARG A 197 -1.39 6.00 13.13
CA ARG A 197 -1.06 4.89 12.25
C ARG A 197 0.19 4.21 12.74
N THR A 198 0.30 2.91 12.51
CA THR A 198 1.52 2.16 12.80
C THR A 198 1.84 1.28 11.61
N TYR A 199 3.13 1.23 11.26
CA TYR A 199 3.67 0.35 10.24
C TYR A 199 4.70 -0.55 10.90
N ARG A 200 4.49 -1.86 10.80
CA ARG A 200 5.40 -2.87 11.32
C ARG A 200 5.61 -3.93 10.27
N GLY A 201 6.83 -4.33 10.10
CA GLY A 201 7.15 -5.38 9.16
C GLY A 201 8.60 -5.78 9.20
N GLY A 202 8.90 -6.84 8.48
CA GLY A 202 10.25 -7.32 8.32
C GLY A 202 10.38 -8.19 7.07
N ILE A 203 11.59 -8.26 6.58
CA ILE A 203 12.03 -9.13 5.51
C ILE A 203 13.22 -9.88 6.06
N ASN A 204 13.11 -11.20 6.16
CA ASN A 204 14.10 -12.04 6.81
C ASN A 204 14.34 -13.32 6.02
N ASP A 205 15.46 -13.99 6.33
CA ASP A 205 15.78 -15.32 5.83
C ASP A 205 15.62 -15.47 4.31
N ILE A 206 16.25 -14.57 3.55
CA ILE A 206 16.27 -14.64 2.09
C ILE A 206 17.23 -15.76 1.67
N LEU A 207 16.66 -16.82 1.10
CA LEU A 207 17.38 -18.04 0.73
C LEU A 207 17.34 -18.24 -0.78
N ILE A 208 18.40 -18.85 -1.34
CA ILE A 208 18.51 -19.31 -2.73
C ILE A 208 19.10 -20.73 -2.77
N ASN A 209 18.88 -21.45 -3.88
CA ASN A 209 19.29 -22.84 -4.07
C ASN A 209 20.31 -23.02 -5.21
N PRO A 210 21.57 -22.53 -5.10
CA PRO A 210 22.56 -22.69 -6.15
C PRO A 210 22.94 -24.19 -6.35
N THR A 211 23.10 -24.61 -7.62
CA THR A 211 23.45 -25.99 -8.00
C THR A 211 24.82 -26.09 -8.64
N THR A 212 25.27 -25.06 -9.39
CA THR A 212 26.60 -25.07 -10.03
C THR A 212 27.68 -24.82 -8.99
N GLY A 213 28.45 -25.85 -8.67
CA GLY A 213 29.47 -25.82 -7.61
C GLY A 213 28.90 -25.94 -6.18
N TYR A 214 27.61 -26.25 -6.05
CA TYR A 214 26.89 -26.42 -4.80
C TYR A 214 25.95 -27.63 -4.87
N ASP A 215 25.34 -27.99 -3.75
CA ASP A 215 24.50 -29.17 -3.59
C ASP A 215 23.01 -28.94 -3.90
N GLY A 216 22.62 -27.70 -4.28
CA GLY A 216 21.24 -27.34 -4.55
C GLY A 216 20.38 -27.10 -3.30
N SER A 217 20.94 -27.19 -2.10
CA SER A 217 20.23 -26.87 -0.87
C SER A 217 20.02 -25.35 -0.73
N TYR A 218 18.91 -24.97 -0.09
CA TYR A 218 18.64 -23.57 0.24
C TYR A 218 19.66 -23.06 1.27
N ARG A 219 20.18 -21.87 1.01
CA ARG A 219 21.14 -21.15 1.87
C ARG A 219 20.91 -19.67 1.85
N ARG A 220 21.33 -18.96 2.88
CA ARG A 220 21.21 -17.51 2.96
C ARG A 220 21.90 -16.84 1.79
N ALA A 221 21.16 -15.97 1.10
CA ALA A 221 21.63 -15.28 -0.09
C ALA A 221 22.73 -14.26 0.23
N ASP A 222 22.65 -13.56 1.38
CA ASP A 222 23.67 -12.62 1.85
C ASP A 222 25.02 -13.32 2.13
N VAL A 223 25.00 -14.50 2.78
CA VAL A 223 26.19 -15.30 3.06
C VAL A 223 26.80 -15.85 1.76
N PHE A 224 25.94 -16.38 0.87
CA PHE A 224 26.36 -16.84 -0.46
C PHE A 224 27.04 -15.70 -1.24
N ALA A 225 26.43 -14.52 -1.28
CA ALA A 225 26.98 -13.36 -1.98
C ALA A 225 28.31 -12.89 -1.37
N ALA A 226 28.43 -12.85 -0.05
CA ALA A 226 29.68 -12.50 0.64
C ALA A 226 30.84 -13.46 0.27
N GLN A 227 30.58 -14.78 0.29
CA GLN A 227 31.58 -15.79 -0.04
C GLN A 227 32.02 -15.69 -1.50
N ASN A 228 31.09 -15.57 -2.43
CA ASN A 228 31.40 -15.45 -3.86
C ASN A 228 32.04 -14.11 -4.20
N GLY A 229 31.63 -13.02 -3.56
CA GLY A 229 32.24 -11.69 -3.69
C GLY A 229 33.72 -11.71 -3.27
N ALA A 230 34.04 -12.32 -2.14
CA ALA A 230 35.44 -12.51 -1.70
C ALA A 230 36.26 -13.34 -2.70
N SER A 231 35.66 -14.42 -3.24
CA SER A 231 36.29 -15.25 -4.27
C SER A 231 36.58 -14.46 -5.55
N PHE A 232 35.59 -13.66 -6.03
CA PHE A 232 35.75 -12.82 -7.22
C PHE A 232 36.79 -11.72 -7.00
N THR A 233 36.85 -11.10 -5.82
CA THR A 233 37.90 -10.12 -5.47
C THR A 233 39.28 -10.74 -5.55
N SER A 234 39.47 -11.95 -4.98
CA SER A 234 40.75 -12.69 -5.04
C SER A 234 41.15 -13.03 -6.47
N LYS A 235 40.18 -13.48 -7.30
CA LYS A 235 40.43 -13.76 -8.72
C LYS A 235 40.80 -12.50 -9.50
N SER A 236 40.10 -11.40 -9.29
CA SER A 236 40.40 -10.10 -9.92
C SER A 236 41.85 -9.67 -9.61
N GLN A 237 42.26 -9.74 -8.35
CA GLN A 237 43.62 -9.40 -7.93
C GLN A 237 44.65 -10.30 -8.56
N SER A 238 44.37 -11.62 -8.63
CA SER A 238 45.25 -12.60 -9.24
C SER A 238 45.48 -12.35 -10.74
N TYR A 239 44.39 -12.08 -11.47
CA TYR A 239 44.49 -11.78 -12.90
C TYR A 239 45.13 -10.40 -13.17
N SER A 240 44.85 -9.40 -12.36
CA SER A 240 45.51 -8.09 -12.43
C SER A 240 47.04 -8.23 -12.23
N SER A 241 47.46 -9.02 -11.23
CA SER A 241 48.88 -9.28 -10.98
C SER A 241 49.52 -10.06 -12.14
N ALA A 242 48.80 -11.05 -12.71
CA ALA A 242 49.27 -11.78 -13.90
C ALA A 242 49.40 -10.87 -15.14
N ALA A 243 48.42 -9.97 -15.37
CA ALA A 243 48.48 -8.97 -16.43
C ALA A 243 49.70 -8.05 -16.29
N ALA A 244 49.99 -7.56 -15.08
CA ALA A 244 51.19 -6.75 -14.81
C ALA A 244 52.49 -7.52 -15.09
N GLY A 245 52.54 -8.81 -14.74
CA GLY A 245 53.66 -9.68 -15.06
C GLY A 245 53.86 -9.85 -16.58
N VAL A 246 52.77 -10.08 -17.31
CA VAL A 246 52.79 -10.16 -18.78
C VAL A 246 53.19 -8.82 -19.41
N GLN A 247 52.70 -7.68 -18.88
CA GLN A 247 53.08 -6.35 -19.36
C GLN A 247 54.58 -6.11 -19.26
N SER A 248 55.21 -6.60 -18.18
CA SER A 248 56.64 -6.52 -18.02
C SER A 248 57.41 -7.30 -19.12
N LEU A 249 56.93 -8.46 -19.53
CA LEU A 249 57.47 -9.26 -20.65
C LEU A 249 57.28 -8.57 -21.99
N ILE A 250 56.11 -7.93 -22.20
CA ILE A 250 55.83 -7.15 -23.39
C ILE A 250 56.79 -5.96 -23.51
N SER A 251 57.02 -5.27 -22.39
CA SER A 251 57.97 -4.13 -22.32
C SER A 251 59.43 -4.59 -22.59
N ALA A 252 59.76 -5.85 -22.30
CA ALA A 252 61.03 -6.47 -22.64
C ALA A 252 61.14 -6.96 -24.11
N GLY A 253 60.10 -6.68 -24.94
CA GLY A 253 60.09 -7.02 -26.37
C GLY A 253 59.38 -8.32 -26.72
N ALA A 254 58.80 -9.05 -25.75
CA ALA A 254 58.17 -10.34 -25.99
C ALA A 254 56.69 -10.26 -26.47
N GLY A 255 56.14 -9.09 -26.73
CA GLY A 255 54.72 -8.88 -27.02
C GLY A 255 54.16 -9.74 -28.18
N ASN A 256 54.95 -10.05 -29.17
CA ASN A 256 54.57 -10.89 -30.34
C ASN A 256 54.91 -12.38 -30.15
N PHE A 257 55.57 -12.78 -29.05
CA PHE A 257 55.93 -14.15 -28.80
C PHE A 257 54.76 -14.95 -28.19
N THR A 258 54.68 -16.23 -28.50
CA THR A 258 53.85 -17.19 -27.76
C THR A 258 54.48 -17.56 -26.41
N LEU A 259 53.68 -18.11 -25.47
CA LEU A 259 54.20 -18.61 -24.17
C LEU A 259 55.36 -19.57 -24.34
N ALA A 260 55.32 -20.45 -25.36
CA ALA A 260 56.40 -21.38 -25.68
C ALA A 260 57.67 -20.64 -26.15
N GLN A 261 57.54 -19.60 -26.96
CA GLN A 261 58.66 -18.80 -27.45
C GLN A 261 59.26 -17.95 -26.33
N VAL A 262 58.45 -17.38 -25.44
CA VAL A 262 58.90 -16.62 -24.28
C VAL A 262 59.73 -17.51 -23.32
N GLN A 263 59.28 -18.75 -23.11
CA GLN A 263 60.03 -19.74 -22.33
C GLN A 263 61.36 -20.12 -23.03
N SER A 264 61.30 -20.43 -24.35
CA SER A 264 62.51 -20.81 -25.10
C SER A 264 63.55 -19.69 -25.18
N ALA A 265 63.11 -18.44 -25.14
CA ALA A 265 63.96 -17.25 -25.06
C ALA A 265 64.50 -16.96 -23.66
N GLY A 266 64.11 -17.75 -22.65
CA GLY A 266 64.60 -17.62 -21.28
C GLY A 266 63.93 -16.52 -20.44
N TYR A 267 62.86 -15.88 -20.92
CA TYR A 267 62.14 -14.86 -20.18
C TYR A 267 61.32 -15.41 -19.01
N ILE A 268 60.85 -16.67 -19.13
CA ILE A 268 60.05 -17.35 -18.09
C ILE A 268 60.56 -18.80 -17.93
N SER A 269 60.38 -19.35 -16.73
CA SER A 269 60.60 -20.76 -16.45
C SER A 269 59.43 -21.65 -16.96
N SER A 270 59.64 -22.97 -17.03
CA SER A 270 58.57 -23.92 -17.34
C SER A 270 57.43 -23.87 -16.32
N ALA A 271 57.73 -23.63 -15.04
CA ALA A 271 56.72 -23.47 -13.99
C ALA A 271 55.87 -22.23 -14.19
N GLN A 272 56.48 -21.09 -14.55
CA GLN A 272 55.74 -19.87 -14.85
C GLN A 272 54.85 -20.01 -16.09
N ARG A 273 55.37 -20.67 -17.16
CA ARG A 273 54.57 -21.01 -18.33
C ARG A 273 53.32 -21.82 -17.95
N ALA A 274 53.51 -22.89 -17.18
CA ALA A 274 52.40 -23.73 -16.72
C ALA A 274 51.38 -22.94 -15.89
N GLN A 275 51.81 -21.97 -15.09
CA GLN A 275 50.90 -21.05 -14.37
C GLN A 275 50.07 -20.18 -15.31
N TYR A 276 50.70 -19.58 -16.33
CA TYR A 276 49.97 -18.77 -17.31
C TYR A 276 48.97 -19.62 -18.13
N GLU A 277 49.39 -20.83 -18.57
CA GLU A 277 48.52 -21.76 -19.32
C GLU A 277 47.35 -22.22 -18.44
N SER A 278 47.57 -22.55 -17.18
CA SER A 278 46.51 -22.93 -16.24
C SER A 278 45.54 -21.79 -15.97
N ALA A 279 46.03 -20.56 -15.81
CA ALA A 279 45.19 -19.39 -15.63
C ALA A 279 44.28 -19.11 -16.85
N LEU A 280 44.79 -19.29 -18.07
CA LEU A 280 44.02 -19.15 -19.31
C LEU A 280 43.01 -20.30 -19.47
N ALA A 281 43.37 -21.52 -19.12
CA ALA A 281 42.48 -22.68 -19.11
C ALA A 281 41.30 -22.48 -18.15
N ASN A 282 41.53 -21.86 -17.00
CA ASN A 282 40.47 -21.48 -16.02
C ASN A 282 39.52 -20.41 -16.57
N LEU A 283 39.90 -19.68 -17.61
CA LEU A 283 39.04 -18.77 -18.37
C LEU A 283 38.27 -19.44 -19.52
N GLY A 284 38.38 -20.78 -19.66
CA GLY A 284 37.65 -21.57 -20.66
C GLY A 284 38.38 -21.75 -21.98
N LEU A 285 39.66 -21.34 -22.12
CA LEU A 285 40.41 -21.53 -23.36
C LEU A 285 40.93 -22.97 -23.46
N SER A 286 40.79 -23.54 -24.65
CA SER A 286 41.37 -24.84 -24.96
C SER A 286 42.89 -24.77 -25.07
N PRO A 287 43.64 -25.91 -24.88
CA PRO A 287 45.09 -25.93 -25.04
C PRO A 287 45.59 -25.46 -26.40
N ALA A 288 44.82 -25.70 -27.47
CA ALA A 288 45.15 -25.23 -28.83
C ALA A 288 45.04 -23.70 -28.94
N GLN A 289 43.99 -23.11 -28.37
CA GLN A 289 43.84 -21.66 -28.31
C GLN A 289 44.98 -21.03 -27.51
N ILE A 290 45.28 -21.57 -26.32
CA ILE A 290 46.34 -21.06 -25.44
C ILE A 290 47.70 -21.08 -26.15
N ALA A 291 48.02 -22.19 -26.84
CA ALA A 291 49.28 -22.32 -27.56
C ALA A 291 49.46 -21.30 -28.72
N ALA A 292 48.38 -20.82 -29.29
CA ALA A 292 48.38 -19.85 -30.39
C ALA A 292 48.44 -18.38 -29.91
N LEU A 293 48.14 -18.11 -28.61
CA LEU A 293 48.10 -16.74 -28.10
C LEU A 293 49.50 -16.11 -28.05
N ARG A 294 49.56 -14.86 -28.48
CA ARG A 294 50.71 -13.97 -28.26
C ARG A 294 50.61 -13.24 -26.92
N MET A 295 51.72 -12.79 -26.37
CA MET A 295 51.71 -12.14 -25.06
C MET A 295 50.83 -10.92 -24.97
N ASN A 296 50.70 -10.10 -26.06
CA ASN A 296 49.74 -9.01 -26.10
C ASN A 296 48.28 -9.51 -25.91
N GLN A 297 47.91 -10.64 -26.50
CA GLN A 297 46.57 -11.23 -26.36
C GLN A 297 46.39 -11.87 -24.96
N VAL A 298 47.45 -12.53 -24.41
CA VAL A 298 47.42 -13.02 -23.04
C VAL A 298 47.19 -11.90 -22.05
N HIS A 299 47.84 -10.76 -22.25
CA HIS A 299 47.65 -9.55 -21.45
C HIS A 299 46.18 -9.08 -21.48
N THR A 300 45.60 -8.93 -22.68
CA THR A 300 44.20 -8.54 -22.83
C THR A 300 43.25 -9.51 -22.13
N TYR A 301 43.43 -10.83 -22.29
CA TYR A 301 42.60 -11.81 -21.58
C TYR A 301 42.68 -11.67 -20.05
N TYR A 302 43.85 -11.34 -19.50
CA TYR A 302 43.98 -11.14 -18.06
C TYR A 302 43.41 -9.83 -17.57
N GLU A 303 43.52 -8.76 -18.35
CA GLU A 303 42.85 -7.47 -18.03
C GLU A 303 41.34 -7.62 -18.07
N ASP A 304 40.80 -8.26 -19.13
CA ASP A 304 39.38 -8.54 -19.26
C ASP A 304 38.85 -9.39 -18.11
N ALA A 305 39.61 -10.44 -17.72
CA ALA A 305 39.26 -11.28 -16.58
C ALA A 305 39.31 -10.52 -15.25
N ALA A 306 40.34 -9.72 -15.04
CA ALA A 306 40.45 -8.89 -13.84
C ALA A 306 39.25 -7.93 -13.71
N THR A 307 38.90 -7.28 -14.81
CA THR A 307 37.75 -6.36 -14.89
C THR A 307 36.41 -7.09 -14.66
N TYR A 308 36.23 -8.23 -15.32
CA TYR A 308 35.05 -9.07 -15.13
C TYR A 308 34.87 -9.52 -13.67
N TYR A 309 35.92 -10.05 -13.03
CA TYR A 309 35.81 -10.49 -11.65
C TYR A 309 35.63 -9.31 -10.67
N ALA A 310 36.21 -8.16 -10.93
CA ALA A 310 35.97 -6.94 -10.14
C ALA A 310 34.49 -6.51 -10.20
N ALA A 311 33.91 -6.45 -11.41
CA ALA A 311 32.51 -6.08 -11.60
C ALA A 311 31.55 -7.07 -10.91
N ASN A 312 31.85 -8.39 -10.98
CA ASN A 312 31.04 -9.39 -10.29
C ASN A 312 31.24 -9.38 -8.76
N ALA A 313 32.40 -9.00 -8.25
CA ALA A 313 32.60 -8.77 -6.81
C ALA A 313 31.71 -7.61 -6.31
N ASP A 314 31.65 -6.50 -7.05
CA ASP A 314 30.78 -5.37 -6.74
C ASP A 314 29.29 -5.75 -6.81
N LEU A 315 28.91 -6.58 -7.79
CA LEU A 315 27.56 -7.11 -7.90
C LEU A 315 27.19 -7.98 -6.70
N MET A 316 28.08 -8.91 -6.31
CA MET A 316 27.85 -9.73 -5.11
C MET A 316 27.75 -8.89 -3.83
N ALA A 317 28.52 -7.82 -3.70
CA ALA A 317 28.38 -6.90 -2.57
C ALA A 317 27.00 -6.19 -2.57
N GLY A 318 26.46 -5.89 -3.76
CA GLY A 318 25.10 -5.38 -3.93
C GLY A 318 24.05 -6.40 -3.50
N ILE A 319 24.17 -7.66 -3.95
CA ILE A 319 23.27 -8.75 -3.56
C ILE A 319 23.33 -9.01 -2.05
N GLN A 320 24.52 -9.05 -1.46
CA GLN A 320 24.71 -9.19 -0.01
C GLN A 320 23.95 -8.12 0.76
N TRP A 321 24.08 -6.86 0.32
CA TRP A 321 23.37 -5.75 0.96
C TRP A 321 21.86 -5.86 0.77
N LEU A 322 21.39 -6.22 -0.44
CA LEU A 322 19.97 -6.37 -0.78
C LEU A 322 19.28 -7.44 0.06
N THR A 323 20.00 -8.57 0.29
CA THR A 323 19.46 -9.77 0.92
C THR A 323 19.74 -9.87 2.42
N GLY A 324 20.20 -8.79 3.05
CA GLY A 324 20.28 -8.68 4.51
C GLY A 324 18.89 -8.50 5.14
N ASP A 325 18.72 -9.06 6.33
CA ASP A 325 17.46 -8.93 7.10
C ASP A 325 17.17 -7.46 7.41
N ARG A 326 15.87 -7.06 7.38
CA ARG A 326 15.43 -5.68 7.60
C ARG A 326 14.14 -5.63 8.39
N GLU A 327 14.01 -4.59 9.22
CA GLU A 327 12.86 -4.35 10.09
C GLU A 327 12.35 -2.91 9.94
N LEU A 328 11.03 -2.76 10.13
CA LEU A 328 10.30 -1.48 10.17
C LEU A 328 9.40 -1.45 11.41
N ASP A 329 9.48 -0.41 12.23
CA ASP A 329 8.54 -0.10 13.32
C ASP A 329 8.40 1.43 13.43
N VAL A 330 7.30 1.95 12.88
CA VAL A 330 7.02 3.38 12.79
C VAL A 330 5.61 3.65 13.27
N THR A 331 5.45 4.71 14.04
CA THR A 331 4.16 5.28 14.42
C THR A 331 4.04 6.67 13.82
N GLN A 332 2.89 6.98 13.23
CA GLN A 332 2.57 8.32 12.75
C GLN A 332 1.38 8.86 13.55
N THR A 333 1.49 10.10 14.01
CA THR A 333 0.41 10.77 14.75
C THR A 333 0.16 12.18 14.22
N GLY A 334 -1.09 12.61 14.25
CA GLY A 334 -1.45 13.96 13.84
C GLY A 334 -2.86 14.34 14.24
N ALA A 335 -3.17 15.62 14.09
CA ALA A 335 -4.50 16.16 14.33
C ALA A 335 -4.85 17.25 13.32
N GLY A 336 -6.15 17.39 13.03
CA GLY A 336 -6.67 18.43 12.15
C GLY A 336 -8.08 18.84 12.55
N PHE A 337 -8.57 19.92 11.96
CA PHE A 337 -9.88 20.45 12.24
C PHE A 337 -10.62 20.77 10.93
N ALA A 338 -11.90 20.38 10.86
CA ALA A 338 -12.81 20.69 9.76
C ALA A 338 -14.03 21.45 10.28
N PRO A 339 -14.34 22.65 9.80
CA PRO A 339 -15.65 23.28 9.96
C PRO A 339 -16.73 22.45 9.25
N ILE A 340 -17.96 22.48 9.77
CA ILE A 340 -19.11 21.79 9.18
C ILE A 340 -20.31 22.75 9.18
N LEU A 341 -20.94 22.88 8.02
CA LEU A 341 -22.19 23.62 7.84
C LEU A 341 -23.29 22.68 7.38
N GLY A 342 -24.52 22.94 7.82
CA GLY A 342 -25.67 22.13 7.45
C GLY A 342 -26.94 22.94 7.27
N LEU A 343 -27.79 22.40 6.41
CA LEU A 343 -29.13 22.95 6.13
C LEU A 343 -30.11 21.79 6.04
N ASN A 344 -31.30 21.96 6.67
CA ASN A 344 -32.40 21.02 6.55
C ASN A 344 -33.68 21.77 6.19
N LEU A 345 -34.34 21.33 5.12
CA LEU A 345 -35.62 21.83 4.64
C LEU A 345 -36.70 20.77 4.81
N ASN A 346 -37.81 21.13 5.46
CA ASN A 346 -39.01 20.29 5.54
C ASN A 346 -40.09 20.90 4.67
N LEU A 347 -40.27 20.29 3.50
CA LEU A 347 -41.18 20.80 2.47
C LEU A 347 -42.50 20.03 2.51
N ALA A 348 -43.64 20.76 2.52
CA ALA A 348 -44.97 20.19 2.37
C ALA A 348 -45.28 18.96 3.27
N ARG A 349 -44.86 18.94 4.52
CA ARG A 349 -45.06 17.90 5.57
C ARG A 349 -44.47 16.52 5.26
N ASN A 350 -44.12 16.21 4.01
CA ASN A 350 -43.74 14.86 3.59
C ASN A 350 -42.30 14.76 3.06
N TRP A 351 -41.71 15.87 2.67
CA TRP A 351 -40.36 15.89 2.10
C TRP A 351 -39.38 16.55 3.04
N THR A 352 -38.24 15.87 3.23
CA THR A 352 -37.08 16.43 3.89
C THR A 352 -35.95 16.50 2.87
N VAL A 353 -35.32 17.66 2.74
CA VAL A 353 -34.12 17.88 1.94
C VAL A 353 -33.03 18.37 2.88
N ALA A 354 -31.88 17.74 2.82
CA ALA A 354 -30.74 18.08 3.65
C ALA A 354 -29.50 18.34 2.81
N VAL A 355 -28.70 19.32 3.25
CA VAL A 355 -27.38 19.63 2.68
C VAL A 355 -26.42 19.77 3.83
N LYS A 356 -25.26 19.11 3.73
CA LYS A 356 -24.14 19.26 4.64
C LYS A 356 -22.88 19.50 3.84
N TYR A 357 -22.08 20.48 4.23
CA TYR A 357 -20.75 20.71 3.71
C TYR A 357 -19.73 20.59 4.84
N GLU A 358 -18.79 19.69 4.67
CA GLU A 358 -17.66 19.48 5.55
C GLU A 358 -16.40 19.96 4.83
N PHE A 359 -15.70 20.91 5.43
CA PHE A 359 -14.46 21.43 4.85
C PHE A 359 -13.34 20.40 4.94
N ALA A 360 -12.35 20.54 4.07
CA ALA A 360 -11.18 19.67 4.11
C ALA A 360 -10.48 19.73 5.48
N THR A 361 -10.08 18.58 5.99
CA THR A 361 -9.23 18.49 7.18
C THR A 361 -7.78 18.45 6.74
N ARG A 362 -7.04 19.51 7.00
CA ARG A 362 -5.58 19.50 6.82
C ARG A 362 -4.96 18.66 7.91
N LEU A 363 -4.20 17.65 7.52
CA LEU A 363 -3.50 16.74 8.42
C LEU A 363 -2.01 16.72 8.07
N GLU A 364 -1.20 16.95 9.09
CA GLU A 364 0.23 16.68 9.07
C GLU A 364 0.49 15.57 10.10
N LEU A 365 1.11 14.47 9.66
CA LEU A 365 1.44 13.34 10.49
C LEU A 365 2.94 13.34 10.74
N GLU A 366 3.33 13.35 12.01
CA GLU A 366 4.70 13.26 12.45
C GLU A 366 5.12 11.79 12.62
N ASN A 367 6.28 11.44 12.09
CA ASN A 367 6.89 10.12 12.26
C ASN A 367 7.55 10.02 13.64
N ASP A 368 7.20 8.99 14.39
CA ASP A 368 7.92 8.47 15.55
C ASP A 368 8.50 7.11 15.13
N THR A 369 9.78 7.12 14.77
CA THR A 369 10.45 6.01 14.10
C THR A 369 11.35 5.27 15.07
N ARG A 370 10.91 4.10 15.51
CA ARG A 370 11.72 3.24 16.37
C ARG A 370 12.77 2.46 15.60
N VAL A 371 12.38 1.89 14.44
CA VAL A 371 13.25 1.16 13.53
C VAL A 371 12.81 1.47 12.10
N ASP A 372 13.76 1.87 11.26
CA ASP A 372 13.56 2.00 9.82
C ASP A 372 14.87 1.65 9.09
N GLN A 373 15.08 0.37 8.84
CA GLN A 373 16.23 -0.11 8.09
C GLN A 373 16.09 0.06 6.57
N PHE A 374 14.93 0.59 6.14
CA PHE A 374 14.66 0.91 4.75
C PHE A 374 14.95 2.38 4.41
N GLY A 375 14.90 3.26 5.40
CA GLY A 375 15.17 4.69 5.22
C GLY A 375 13.98 5.48 4.66
N SER A 376 12.75 4.94 4.79
CA SER A 376 11.54 5.53 4.20
C SER A 376 10.78 6.48 5.14
N TYR A 377 11.04 6.40 6.45
CA TYR A 377 10.34 7.15 7.49
C TYR A 377 11.33 7.86 8.42
N PRO A 378 11.96 8.95 8.00
CA PRO A 378 12.85 9.71 8.89
C PRO A 378 12.12 10.14 10.16
N ASP A 379 12.76 9.92 11.32
CA ASP A 379 12.20 10.28 12.61
C ASP A 379 11.96 11.80 12.72
N GLY A 380 10.82 12.20 13.29
CA GLY A 380 10.37 13.59 13.39
C GLY A 380 9.94 14.25 12.08
N ALA A 381 9.99 13.54 10.95
CA ALA A 381 9.52 14.09 9.68
C ALA A 381 8.00 14.19 9.62
N ASN A 382 7.49 15.27 9.02
CA ASN A 382 6.06 15.48 8.82
C ASN A 382 5.63 15.11 7.40
N VAL A 383 4.52 14.37 7.30
CA VAL A 383 3.93 13.94 6.04
C VAL A 383 2.49 14.42 5.96
N ARG A 384 2.10 15.01 4.83
CA ARG A 384 0.71 15.42 4.57
C ARG A 384 -0.18 14.20 4.38
N SER A 385 -1.43 14.28 4.89
CA SER A 385 -2.43 13.22 4.77
C SER A 385 -3.83 13.77 4.93
N ASP A 386 -4.20 14.76 4.12
CA ASP A 386 -5.46 15.49 4.24
C ASP A 386 -6.68 14.56 4.07
N LEU A 387 -7.78 14.91 4.73
CA LEU A 387 -9.10 14.39 4.37
C LEU A 387 -9.78 15.40 3.42
N PRO A 388 -10.38 14.93 2.31
CA PRO A 388 -11.02 15.81 1.35
C PRO A 388 -12.23 16.55 1.95
N ALA A 389 -12.57 17.70 1.40
CA ALA A 389 -13.87 18.31 1.67
C ALA A 389 -14.98 17.41 1.12
N MET A 390 -16.18 17.48 1.73
CA MET A 390 -17.32 16.66 1.34
C MET A 390 -18.60 17.49 1.28
N LEU A 391 -19.35 17.33 0.17
CA LEU A 391 -20.73 17.80 0.03
C LEU A 391 -21.68 16.61 0.15
N SER A 392 -22.56 16.65 1.13
CA SER A 392 -23.60 15.66 1.35
C SER A 392 -24.97 16.24 0.99
N LEU A 393 -25.70 15.55 0.13
CA LEU A 393 -27.08 15.89 -0.22
C LEU A 393 -28.00 14.73 0.16
N GLY A 394 -29.17 15.03 0.70
CA GLY A 394 -30.16 14.02 1.07
C GLY A 394 -31.57 14.46 0.77
N VAL A 395 -32.39 13.50 0.33
CA VAL A 395 -33.82 13.66 0.16
C VAL A 395 -34.53 12.47 0.80
N SER A 396 -35.56 12.74 1.58
CA SER A 396 -36.42 11.71 2.17
C SER A 396 -37.89 12.07 1.96
N TYR A 397 -38.71 11.08 1.62
CA TYR A 397 -40.14 11.19 1.45
C TYR A 397 -40.87 10.25 2.41
N SER A 398 -41.67 10.83 3.31
CA SER A 398 -42.54 10.09 4.23
C SER A 398 -44.00 10.30 3.83
N GLY A 399 -44.56 9.43 2.99
CA GLY A 399 -45.93 9.50 2.53
C GLY A 399 -46.96 9.12 3.60
N LYS A 400 -48.24 9.00 3.18
CA LYS A 400 -49.31 8.48 4.05
C LYS A 400 -49.15 6.99 4.38
N SER A 401 -48.26 6.28 3.69
CA SER A 401 -47.92 4.89 3.93
C SER A 401 -46.98 4.76 5.13
N ARG A 402 -46.81 3.53 5.62
CA ARG A 402 -45.80 3.18 6.66
C ARG A 402 -44.36 3.16 6.11
N CYS A 403 -44.17 3.63 4.88
CA CYS A 403 -42.90 3.64 4.18
C CYS A 403 -42.29 5.04 4.20
N VAL A 404 -40.97 5.08 4.39
CA VAL A 404 -40.12 6.22 4.14
C VAL A 404 -39.13 5.84 3.05
N PHE A 405 -39.05 6.62 1.99
CA PHE A 405 -38.05 6.44 0.92
C PHE A 405 -37.00 7.54 1.06
N SER A 406 -35.74 7.14 0.95
CA SER A 406 -34.62 8.07 1.07
C SER A 406 -33.62 7.87 -0.06
N SER A 407 -32.98 8.98 -0.48
CA SER A 407 -31.84 8.98 -1.38
C SER A 407 -30.80 9.95 -0.84
N GLY A 408 -29.52 9.66 -1.08
CA GLY A 408 -28.41 10.47 -0.63
C GLY A 408 -27.24 10.44 -1.60
N LEU A 409 -26.51 11.54 -1.64
CA LEU A 409 -25.27 11.70 -2.40
C LEU A 409 -24.21 12.27 -1.47
N ASN A 410 -23.05 11.62 -1.39
CA ASN A 410 -21.83 12.19 -0.85
C ASN A 410 -20.87 12.43 -2.01
N TYR A 411 -20.36 13.64 -2.16
CA TYR A 411 -19.39 14.03 -3.18
C TYR A 411 -18.14 14.56 -2.49
N TYR A 412 -16.99 13.95 -2.80
CA TYR A 412 -15.71 14.22 -2.17
C TYR A 412 -14.81 15.00 -3.13
N PHE A 413 -14.13 16.02 -2.61
CA PHE A 413 -13.24 16.88 -3.40
C PHE A 413 -11.79 16.35 -3.35
N ASP A 414 -11.59 15.08 -3.75
CA ASP A 414 -10.31 14.36 -3.64
C ASP A 414 -9.19 15.01 -4.44
N ARG A 415 -9.49 15.54 -5.62
CA ARG A 415 -8.50 16.19 -6.49
C ARG A 415 -7.86 17.42 -5.85
N SER A 416 -8.53 18.07 -4.91
CA SER A 416 -8.03 19.26 -4.20
C SER A 416 -7.43 18.97 -2.82
N ALA A 417 -7.44 17.72 -2.36
CA ALA A 417 -6.79 17.31 -1.12
C ALA A 417 -5.28 17.08 -1.37
N ASN A 418 -4.47 17.16 -0.31
CA ASN A 418 -3.07 16.78 -0.38
C ASN A 418 -2.86 15.48 0.39
N TYR A 419 -2.65 14.39 -0.33
CA TYR A 419 -2.42 13.07 0.27
C TYR A 419 -0.95 12.79 0.62
N GLY A 420 -0.06 13.75 0.41
CA GLY A 420 1.37 13.63 0.71
C GLY A 420 2.12 12.70 -0.21
N LEU A 421 1.62 12.50 -1.44
CA LEU A 421 2.24 11.61 -2.41
C LEU A 421 3.49 12.28 -3.01
N VAL A 422 4.52 11.49 -3.22
CA VAL A 422 5.71 11.90 -3.97
C VAL A 422 6.02 10.86 -5.05
N ASN A 423 6.61 11.33 -6.14
CA ASN A 423 7.10 10.45 -7.20
C ASN A 423 8.46 9.82 -6.83
N ALA A 424 8.99 9.01 -7.71
CA ALA A 424 10.29 8.35 -7.59
C ALA A 424 11.48 9.32 -7.36
N ALA A 425 11.36 10.58 -7.77
CA ALA A 425 12.37 11.61 -7.53
C ALA A 425 12.21 12.32 -6.17
N GLY A 426 11.18 11.98 -5.38
CA GLY A 426 10.83 12.63 -4.11
C GLY A 426 10.07 13.95 -4.30
N GLU A 427 9.56 14.24 -5.49
CA GLU A 427 8.77 15.43 -5.79
C GLU A 427 7.29 15.17 -5.47
N ALA A 428 6.61 16.19 -4.94
CA ALA A 428 5.18 16.09 -4.63
C ALA A 428 4.35 15.82 -5.90
N VAL A 429 3.47 14.81 -5.83
CA VAL A 429 2.51 14.49 -6.89
C VAL A 429 1.21 15.25 -6.62
N ASP A 430 0.72 15.97 -7.62
CA ASP A 430 -0.62 16.57 -7.56
C ASP A 430 -1.69 15.47 -7.71
N ASN A 431 -2.69 15.48 -6.84
CA ASN A 431 -3.78 14.52 -6.94
C ASN A 431 -4.53 14.59 -8.28
N SER A 432 -4.54 15.74 -8.95
CA SER A 432 -5.15 15.88 -10.28
C SER A 432 -4.47 15.07 -11.37
N ASP A 433 -3.22 14.63 -11.16
CA ASP A 433 -2.46 13.83 -12.12
C ASP A 433 -2.78 12.33 -12.02
N ILE A 434 -3.30 11.90 -10.85
CA ILE A 434 -3.57 10.49 -10.53
C ILE A 434 -5.03 10.21 -10.16
N ILE A 435 -5.88 11.24 -10.10
CA ILE A 435 -7.33 11.16 -9.86
C ILE A 435 -8.04 11.86 -11.01
N ASP A 436 -8.68 11.08 -11.87
CA ASP A 436 -9.38 11.58 -13.08
C ASP A 436 -10.63 12.37 -12.72
N ALA A 437 -11.39 11.92 -11.70
CA ALA A 437 -12.61 12.55 -11.23
C ALA A 437 -12.72 12.47 -9.71
N ASN A 438 -13.38 13.45 -9.11
CA ASN A 438 -13.74 13.40 -7.70
C ASN A 438 -14.64 12.19 -7.41
N SER A 439 -14.43 11.53 -6.27
CA SER A 439 -15.24 10.39 -5.86
C SER A 439 -16.63 10.78 -5.37
N PHE A 440 -17.56 9.83 -5.45
CA PHE A 440 -18.90 10.01 -4.91
C PHE A 440 -19.54 8.69 -4.47
N GLU A 441 -20.51 8.80 -3.57
CA GLU A 441 -21.39 7.72 -3.14
C GLU A 441 -22.84 8.14 -3.39
N LEU A 442 -23.60 7.32 -4.13
CA LEU A 442 -25.02 7.51 -4.39
C LEU A 442 -25.80 6.38 -3.74
N ALA A 443 -26.70 6.73 -2.83
CA ALA A 443 -27.49 5.77 -2.07
C ALA A 443 -29.00 5.96 -2.29
N ALA A 444 -29.74 4.85 -2.22
CA ALA A 444 -31.18 4.82 -2.14
C ALA A 444 -31.65 3.73 -1.17
N GLY A 445 -32.78 3.95 -0.50
CA GLY A 445 -33.28 2.97 0.44
C GLY A 445 -34.71 3.26 0.91
N ALA A 446 -35.24 2.30 1.64
CA ALA A 446 -36.57 2.39 2.20
C ALA A 446 -36.61 1.85 3.63
N GLU A 447 -37.45 2.47 4.45
CA GLU A 447 -37.81 2.02 5.79
C GLU A 447 -39.32 1.74 5.83
N TYR A 448 -39.70 0.60 6.39
CA TYR A 448 -41.09 0.17 6.54
C TYR A 448 -41.42 -0.11 7.99
N SER A 449 -42.35 0.67 8.56
CA SER A 449 -42.87 0.46 9.90
C SER A 449 -43.87 -0.71 9.89
N LEU A 450 -43.43 -1.91 10.24
CA LEU A 450 -44.28 -3.11 10.28
C LEU A 450 -45.39 -2.92 11.33
N ASN A 451 -45.02 -2.38 12.49
CA ASN A 451 -45.94 -1.97 13.56
C ASN A 451 -45.34 -0.77 14.33
N LYS A 452 -45.90 -0.43 15.50
CA LYS A 452 -45.43 0.72 16.31
C LYS A 452 -44.02 0.51 16.93
N SER A 453 -43.59 -0.74 17.06
CA SER A 453 -42.32 -1.08 17.72
C SER A 453 -41.26 -1.60 16.74
N LEU A 454 -41.63 -2.09 15.56
CA LEU A 454 -40.71 -2.72 14.62
C LEU A 454 -40.72 -2.00 13.27
N LEU A 455 -39.52 -1.52 12.91
CA LEU A 455 -39.21 -0.96 11.61
C LEU A 455 -38.19 -1.86 10.91
N LEU A 456 -38.44 -2.18 9.67
CA LEU A 456 -37.52 -2.88 8.78
C LEU A 456 -36.96 -1.88 7.75
N SER A 457 -35.76 -2.12 7.29
CA SER A 457 -35.15 -1.26 6.28
C SER A 457 -34.22 -2.05 5.38
N ALA A 458 -34.09 -1.55 4.15
CA ALA A 458 -33.09 -2.00 3.19
C ALA A 458 -32.64 -0.83 2.31
N GLY A 459 -31.44 -0.92 1.77
CA GLY A 459 -30.93 0.10 0.87
C GLY A 459 -29.73 -0.40 0.06
N TYR A 460 -29.41 0.39 -0.94
CA TYR A 460 -28.31 0.17 -1.85
C TYR A 460 -27.47 1.43 -1.97
N MET A 461 -26.14 1.29 -2.12
CA MET A 461 -25.24 2.40 -2.39
C MET A 461 -24.23 2.00 -3.46
N LEU A 462 -24.01 2.89 -4.41
CA LEU A 462 -22.96 2.85 -5.41
C LEU A 462 -21.85 3.80 -4.98
N GLY A 463 -20.63 3.30 -4.83
CA GLY A 463 -19.42 4.09 -4.64
C GLY A 463 -18.59 4.14 -5.91
N LYS A 464 -18.15 5.33 -6.31
CA LYS A 464 -17.25 5.59 -7.42
C LYS A 464 -16.05 6.37 -6.95
N THR A 465 -14.86 5.85 -7.23
CA THR A 465 -13.60 6.41 -6.72
C THR A 465 -12.99 7.46 -7.62
N GLY A 466 -13.16 7.34 -8.94
CA GLY A 466 -12.62 8.26 -9.94
C GLY A 466 -11.10 8.30 -10.04
N VAL A 467 -10.40 7.31 -9.50
CA VAL A 467 -8.95 7.20 -9.57
C VAL A 467 -8.50 6.68 -10.93
N SER A 468 -7.31 7.10 -11.36
CA SER A 468 -6.60 6.52 -12.51
C SER A 468 -5.83 5.26 -12.11
N GLU A 469 -5.31 4.54 -13.10
CA GLU A 469 -4.40 3.40 -12.89
C GLU A 469 -3.13 3.81 -12.12
N ASP A 470 -2.63 5.03 -12.31
CA ASP A 470 -1.45 5.56 -11.62
C ASP A 470 -1.67 5.77 -10.11
N PHE A 471 -2.93 5.95 -9.69
CA PHE A 471 -3.26 6.00 -8.27
C PHE A 471 -3.10 4.63 -7.61
N GLN A 472 -3.39 3.54 -8.32
CA GLN A 472 -3.37 2.20 -7.75
C GLN A 472 -1.96 1.80 -7.34
N SER A 473 -1.82 1.32 -6.11
CA SER A 473 -0.59 0.73 -5.60
C SER A 473 -0.93 -0.42 -4.64
N LEU A 474 0.03 -1.25 -4.33
CA LEU A 474 -0.14 -2.47 -3.54
C LEU A 474 -0.77 -2.24 -2.15
N ILE A 475 -0.42 -1.13 -1.52
CA ILE A 475 -0.95 -0.74 -0.19
C ILE A 475 -2.15 0.17 -0.35
N ARG A 476 -2.16 0.99 -1.40
CA ARG A 476 -3.18 1.96 -1.69
C ARG A 476 -3.90 1.64 -2.99
N PHE A 477 -4.87 0.81 -2.93
CA PHE A 477 -5.80 0.68 -4.06
C PHE A 477 -7.21 1.10 -3.65
N SER A 478 -7.91 1.71 -4.56
CA SER A 478 -9.26 2.20 -4.35
C SER A 478 -10.15 1.69 -5.47
N LEU A 479 -11.24 1.02 -5.10
CA LEU A 479 -12.09 0.29 -6.01
C LEU A 479 -13.53 0.83 -5.96
N ASP A 480 -14.19 0.88 -7.08
CA ASP A 480 -15.63 1.12 -7.18
C ASP A 480 -16.39 0.04 -6.39
N SER A 481 -17.48 0.42 -5.74
CA SER A 481 -18.18 -0.49 -4.84
C SER A 481 -19.70 -0.49 -5.00
N HIS A 482 -20.29 -1.63 -4.68
CA HIS A 482 -21.71 -1.84 -4.57
C HIS A 482 -22.03 -2.34 -3.17
N THR A 483 -22.82 -1.58 -2.42
CA THR A 483 -23.23 -1.93 -1.05
C THR A 483 -24.72 -2.24 -1.02
N VAL A 484 -25.08 -3.37 -0.41
CA VAL A 484 -26.45 -3.72 -0.07
C VAL A 484 -26.54 -3.83 1.44
N GLY A 485 -27.44 -3.07 2.04
CA GLY A 485 -27.69 -3.09 3.48
C GLY A 485 -29.15 -3.47 3.79
N PHE A 486 -29.35 -4.18 4.90
CA PHE A 486 -30.68 -4.49 5.43
C PHE A 486 -30.64 -4.68 6.95
N GLY A 487 -31.80 -4.59 7.58
CA GLY A 487 -31.92 -4.74 9.03
C GLY A 487 -33.18 -4.12 9.59
N GLY A 488 -33.15 -3.77 10.87
CA GLY A 488 -34.31 -3.19 11.52
C GLY A 488 -33.99 -2.41 12.78
N GLN A 489 -35.04 -1.75 13.28
CA GLN A 489 -35.05 -1.08 14.57
C GLN A 489 -36.21 -1.63 15.39
N TYR A 490 -35.95 -1.98 16.65
CA TYR A 490 -36.95 -2.44 17.58
C TYR A 490 -37.04 -1.51 18.80
N LEU A 491 -38.20 -0.94 19.03
CA LEU A 491 -38.49 -0.14 20.23
C LEU A 491 -38.73 -1.09 21.41
N ILE A 492 -37.75 -1.22 22.30
CA ILE A 492 -37.83 -2.02 23.54
C ILE A 492 -38.80 -1.30 24.49
N THR A 493 -38.66 0.03 24.58
CA THR A 493 -39.55 0.93 25.30
C THR A 493 -39.77 2.19 24.46
N PRO A 494 -40.70 3.09 24.80
CA PRO A 494 -40.83 4.36 24.10
C PRO A 494 -39.57 5.24 24.08
N ASN A 495 -38.61 4.95 24.95
CA ASN A 495 -37.37 5.69 25.11
C ASN A 495 -36.11 4.93 24.71
N ILE A 496 -36.19 3.62 24.45
CA ILE A 496 -35.05 2.77 24.11
C ILE A 496 -35.33 2.04 22.81
N ALA A 497 -34.46 2.21 21.81
CA ALA A 497 -34.52 1.50 20.55
C ALA A 497 -33.22 0.71 20.32
N LEU A 498 -33.37 -0.55 19.89
CA LEU A 498 -32.30 -1.40 19.40
C LEU A 498 -32.26 -1.33 17.89
N ASN A 499 -31.09 -1.05 17.31
CA ASN A 499 -30.81 -1.07 15.88
C ASN A 499 -29.91 -2.27 15.56
N ILE A 500 -30.25 -3.00 14.51
CA ILE A 500 -29.41 -4.09 13.97
C ILE A 500 -29.30 -3.89 12.47
N GLY A 501 -28.10 -3.99 11.95
CA GLY A 501 -27.83 -3.87 10.51
C GLY A 501 -26.83 -4.92 10.05
N CYS A 502 -27.01 -5.32 8.79
CA CYS A 502 -26.06 -6.13 8.04
C CYS A 502 -25.85 -5.50 6.67
N SER A 503 -24.64 -5.41 6.21
CA SER A 503 -24.35 -4.97 4.84
C SER A 503 -23.26 -5.83 4.21
N PHE A 504 -23.38 -5.98 2.89
CA PHE A 504 -22.38 -6.60 2.03
C PHE A 504 -21.89 -5.58 1.03
N ILE A 505 -20.56 -5.46 0.92
CA ILE A 505 -19.90 -4.56 -0.02
C ILE A 505 -19.10 -5.41 -0.98
N ARG A 506 -19.44 -5.32 -2.25
CA ARG A 506 -18.66 -5.93 -3.32
C ARG A 506 -17.94 -4.81 -4.08
N TYR A 507 -16.65 -4.98 -4.21
CA TYR A 507 -15.81 -4.07 -4.98
C TYR A 507 -15.63 -4.64 -6.39
N ARG A 508 -15.54 -3.73 -7.38
CA ARG A 508 -15.17 -4.09 -8.73
C ARG A 508 -13.66 -4.30 -8.75
N GLU A 509 -13.24 -5.44 -9.25
CA GLU A 509 -11.81 -5.70 -9.47
C GLU A 509 -11.21 -4.66 -10.43
N ASP A 510 -9.98 -4.28 -10.18
CA ASP A 510 -9.21 -3.35 -10.98
C ASP A 510 -7.77 -3.87 -11.08
N GLY A 511 -7.01 -3.42 -12.07
CA GLY A 511 -5.64 -3.86 -12.29
C GLY A 511 -4.72 -2.71 -12.66
N LYS A 512 -3.42 -2.95 -12.52
CA LYS A 512 -2.36 -2.07 -12.99
C LYS A 512 -1.33 -2.88 -13.75
N GLU A 513 -1.08 -2.47 -14.99
CA GLU A 513 -0.01 -3.03 -15.81
C GLU A 513 1.23 -2.12 -15.77
N TYR A 514 2.40 -2.72 -15.61
CA TYR A 514 3.66 -1.99 -15.61
C TYR A 514 4.82 -2.84 -16.15
N ASP A 515 5.90 -2.17 -16.54
CA ASP A 515 7.13 -2.81 -16.95
C ASP A 515 8.02 -3.04 -15.73
N HIS A 516 8.30 -4.31 -15.42
CA HIS A 516 9.22 -4.69 -14.36
C HIS A 516 10.64 -4.86 -14.91
N TYR A 517 11.56 -4.08 -14.42
CA TYR A 517 12.98 -4.18 -14.70
C TYR A 517 13.64 -5.01 -13.61
N GLN A 518 14.37 -6.06 -14.02
CA GLN A 518 15.07 -6.92 -13.08
C GLN A 518 15.97 -6.10 -12.14
N ALA A 519 15.75 -6.24 -10.84
CA ALA A 519 16.44 -5.46 -9.80
C ALA A 519 17.92 -5.83 -9.66
N VAL A 520 18.27 -7.08 -10.00
CA VAL A 520 19.63 -7.62 -9.87
C VAL A 520 20.16 -7.94 -11.28
N PRO A 521 21.29 -7.34 -11.72
CA PRO A 521 21.89 -7.68 -13.00
C PRO A 521 22.31 -9.15 -13.08
N THR A 522 22.20 -9.73 -14.27
CA THR A 522 22.53 -11.14 -14.50
C THR A 522 24.05 -11.41 -14.38
N VAL A 523 24.42 -12.39 -13.59
CA VAL A 523 25.80 -12.91 -13.48
C VAL A 523 26.01 -13.95 -14.58
N LEU A 524 26.80 -13.60 -15.57
CA LEU A 524 27.12 -14.48 -16.69
C LEU A 524 28.49 -15.15 -16.47
N PRO A 525 28.78 -16.32 -17.05
CA PRO A 525 30.12 -16.86 -17.12
C PRO A 525 31.07 -15.93 -17.90
N PHE A 526 32.38 -16.00 -17.59
CA PHE A 526 33.41 -15.21 -18.30
C PHE A 526 33.37 -15.50 -19.81
N GLY A 527 33.43 -14.45 -20.62
CA GLY A 527 33.39 -14.55 -22.07
C GLY A 527 31.98 -14.68 -22.68
N SER A 528 30.94 -14.71 -21.87
CA SER A 528 29.55 -14.60 -22.35
C SER A 528 29.17 -13.16 -22.62
N SER A 529 28.35 -12.91 -23.64
CA SER A 529 27.73 -11.60 -23.91
C SER A 529 26.39 -11.51 -23.21
N SER A 530 26.09 -10.39 -22.57
CA SER A 530 24.75 -10.11 -22.09
C SER A 530 23.96 -9.35 -23.16
N ASP A 531 22.82 -9.88 -23.59
CA ASP A 531 21.76 -9.01 -24.04
C ASP A 531 21.08 -8.46 -22.77
N THR A 532 20.92 -7.14 -22.69
CA THR A 532 20.08 -6.54 -21.63
C THR A 532 18.68 -7.12 -21.77
N ALA A 533 18.24 -7.88 -20.77
CA ALA A 533 16.89 -8.44 -20.78
C ALA A 533 15.87 -7.29 -20.93
N ALA A 534 14.92 -7.46 -21.83
CA ALA A 534 13.77 -6.55 -21.91
C ALA A 534 12.97 -6.62 -20.59
N PRO A 535 12.34 -5.52 -20.18
CA PRO A 535 11.48 -5.55 -19.01
C PRO A 535 10.35 -6.58 -19.20
N ALA A 536 9.98 -7.23 -18.11
CA ALA A 536 8.81 -8.09 -18.10
C ALA A 536 7.54 -7.24 -17.96
N ARG A 537 6.54 -7.47 -18.80
CA ARG A 537 5.21 -6.89 -18.59
C ARG A 537 4.52 -7.62 -17.47
N VAL A 538 4.09 -6.92 -16.43
CA VAL A 538 3.51 -7.48 -15.21
C VAL A 538 2.20 -6.79 -14.90
N THR A 539 1.25 -7.55 -14.35
CA THR A 539 -0.06 -7.07 -13.95
C THR A 539 -0.30 -7.36 -12.47
N ASP A 540 -0.62 -6.32 -11.71
CA ASP A 540 -1.26 -6.45 -10.40
C ASP A 540 -2.77 -6.38 -10.56
N THR A 541 -3.49 -7.34 -9.97
CA THR A 541 -4.96 -7.33 -9.91
C THR A 541 -5.39 -7.16 -8.45
N TYR A 542 -6.24 -6.16 -8.21
CA TYR A 542 -6.72 -5.79 -6.88
C TYR A 542 -8.16 -6.26 -6.70
N SER A 543 -8.41 -6.98 -5.60
CA SER A 543 -9.76 -7.41 -5.25
C SER A 543 -10.06 -7.16 -3.77
N ARG A 544 -11.35 -6.92 -3.46
CA ARG A 544 -11.83 -6.70 -2.10
C ARG A 544 -13.31 -7.06 -1.97
N SER A 545 -13.69 -7.60 -0.81
CA SER A 545 -15.08 -7.73 -0.38
C SER A 545 -15.21 -7.52 1.12
N ASP A 546 -16.28 -6.84 1.55
CA ASP A 546 -16.52 -6.58 2.97
C ASP A 546 -17.91 -7.07 3.38
N MET A 547 -18.01 -7.60 4.61
CA MET A 547 -19.26 -7.84 5.32
C MET A 547 -19.24 -7.06 6.63
N ILE A 548 -20.31 -6.33 6.92
CA ILE A 548 -20.42 -5.53 8.14
C ILE A 548 -21.68 -5.91 8.90
N LEU A 549 -21.50 -6.25 10.17
CA LEU A 549 -22.59 -6.43 11.14
C LEU A 549 -22.57 -5.25 12.11
N ALA A 550 -23.73 -4.68 12.41
CA ALA A 550 -23.82 -3.52 13.30
C ALA A 550 -24.95 -3.68 14.32
N VAL A 551 -24.65 -3.22 15.52
CA VAL A 551 -25.62 -3.11 16.62
C VAL A 551 -25.55 -1.69 17.18
N GLY A 552 -26.69 -1.10 17.46
CA GLY A 552 -26.80 0.24 18.07
C GLY A 552 -27.94 0.32 19.05
N ILE A 553 -27.78 1.12 20.08
CA ILE A 553 -28.83 1.43 21.08
C ILE A 553 -29.02 2.93 21.11
N ASP A 554 -30.28 3.37 20.87
CA ASP A 554 -30.70 4.75 21.04
C ASP A 554 -31.46 4.91 22.34
N TYR A 555 -31.18 5.99 23.07
CA TYR A 555 -31.82 6.29 24.36
C TYR A 555 -32.25 7.76 24.45
N ILE A 556 -33.47 7.98 24.91
CA ILE A 556 -34.07 9.32 25.03
C ILE A 556 -34.41 9.58 26.51
N ILE A 557 -33.98 10.74 27.02
CA ILE A 557 -34.37 11.26 28.33
C ILE A 557 -35.14 12.56 28.08
N ARG A 558 -36.44 12.53 28.41
CA ARG A 558 -37.35 13.67 28.24
C ARG A 558 -37.37 14.58 29.44
#